data_610f78f0afdd6fc7b2be5f6f2d75e177
#
_entry.id   610f78f0afdd6fc7b2be5f6f2d75e177
#
_cell.length_a   1.000
_cell.length_b   1.000
_cell.length_c   1.000
_cell.angle_alpha   90.00
_cell.angle_beta   90.00
_cell.angle_gamma   90.00
#
_symmetry.space_group_name_H-M   'P 1'
#
loop_
_entity.id
_entity.type
_entity.pdbx_description
1 polymer ?
#
loop_
_entity_poly.entity_id
_entity_poly.type
_entity_poly.pdbx_seq_one_letter_code
_entity_poly.pdbx_strand_id
1 'polypeptide(L)'
;MSYLSLTKRIMQNELSEQELIECLSIPNVPVIQQTILKLIEKKVHDPKVHVKLLEYSNYMDIKFKVLGLCRIGHLAIYALKKLGYIEDFQEIYKKLPSEDKEQILALEKAFCEKF
;
A
#
# COMPACT_ATOMS: atom_id res chain seq x y z
N MET A 1 -3.63 17.39 15.09
CA MET A 1 -4.56 16.43 14.47
C MET A 1 -4.12 15.01 14.83
N SER A 2 -5.07 14.17 15.26
CA SER A 2 -4.75 12.79 15.57
C SER A 2 -4.63 11.97 14.27
N TYR A 3 -3.88 10.88 14.31
CA TYR A 3 -3.77 9.98 13.16
C TYR A 3 -5.11 9.33 12.83
N LEU A 4 -5.96 9.12 13.82
CA LEU A 4 -7.29 8.58 13.60
C LEU A 4 -8.14 9.54 12.76
N SER A 5 -8.11 10.84 13.08
CA SER A 5 -8.81 11.85 12.28
C SER A 5 -8.29 11.92 10.86
N LEU A 6 -6.96 11.83 10.69
CA LEU A 6 -6.35 11.84 9.37
C LEU A 6 -6.77 10.62 8.56
N THR A 7 -6.81 9.44 9.18
CA THR A 7 -7.24 8.21 8.53
C THR A 7 -8.67 8.34 8.00
N LYS A 8 -9.56 8.93 8.80
CA LYS A 8 -10.95 9.17 8.38
C LYS A 8 -11.02 10.11 7.18
N ARG A 9 -10.23 11.17 7.18
CA ARG A 9 -10.20 12.12 6.07
C ARG A 9 -9.72 11.46 4.78
N ILE A 10 -8.75 10.57 4.87
CA ILE A 10 -8.27 9.79 3.72
C ILE A 10 -9.40 8.92 3.17
N MET A 11 -10.08 8.19 4.05
CA MET A 11 -11.16 7.29 3.67
C MET A 11 -12.34 8.03 3.04
N GLN A 12 -12.60 9.26 3.47
CA GLN A 12 -13.71 10.08 3.01
C GLN A 12 -13.38 10.95 1.80
N ASN A 13 -12.21 10.75 1.19
CA ASN A 13 -11.76 11.51 0.01
C ASN A 13 -11.64 13.01 0.25
N GLU A 14 -11.26 13.41 1.47
CA GLU A 14 -11.14 14.82 1.83
C GLU A 14 -9.76 15.43 1.53
N LEU A 15 -8.81 14.60 1.08
CA LEU A 15 -7.46 15.06 0.78
C LEU A 15 -7.22 15.15 -0.73
N SER A 16 -6.43 16.14 -1.13
CA SER A 16 -5.97 16.25 -2.50
C SER A 16 -4.95 15.15 -2.80
N GLU A 17 -4.67 14.94 -4.08
CA GLU A 17 -3.66 13.97 -4.51
C GLU A 17 -2.30 14.26 -3.87
N GLN A 18 -1.90 15.53 -3.85
CA GLN A 18 -0.63 15.93 -3.26
C GLN A 18 -0.59 15.66 -1.75
N GLU A 19 -1.69 15.94 -1.06
CA GLU A 19 -1.79 15.65 0.37
C GLU A 19 -1.71 14.15 0.66
N LEU A 20 -2.31 13.32 -0.20
CA LEU A 20 -2.22 11.87 -0.07
C LEU A 20 -0.77 11.39 -0.23
N ILE A 21 -0.06 11.93 -1.22
CA ILE A 21 1.34 11.56 -1.44
C ILE A 21 2.17 11.88 -0.20
N GLU A 22 1.93 13.05 0.40
CA GLU A 22 2.63 13.45 1.62
C GLU A 22 2.33 12.53 2.80
N CYS A 23 1.11 11.98 2.87
CA CYS A 23 0.73 11.04 3.93
C CYS A 23 1.55 9.75 3.91
N LEU A 24 2.15 9.37 2.78
CA LEU A 24 3.02 8.19 2.71
C LEU A 24 4.25 8.31 3.61
N SER A 25 4.65 9.52 3.97
CA SER A 25 5.82 9.76 4.81
C SER A 25 5.50 9.81 6.30
N ILE A 26 4.23 9.68 6.68
CA ILE A 26 3.82 9.69 8.08
C ILE A 26 4.08 8.30 8.68
N PRO A 27 4.86 8.22 9.79
CA PRO A 27 5.25 6.93 10.38
C PRO A 27 4.14 6.33 11.24
N ASN A 28 3.02 6.03 10.63
CA ASN A 28 1.86 5.44 11.31
C ASN A 28 1.24 4.39 10.39
N VAL A 29 1.19 3.14 10.85
CA VAL A 29 0.76 2.01 10.03
C VAL A 29 -0.66 2.19 9.46
N PRO A 30 -1.68 2.51 10.25
CA PRO A 30 -3.03 2.75 9.70
C PRO A 30 -3.07 3.87 8.66
N VAL A 31 -2.31 4.95 8.84
CA VAL A 31 -2.24 6.04 7.88
C VAL A 31 -1.62 5.55 6.57
N ILE A 32 -0.51 4.84 6.65
CA ILE A 32 0.16 4.29 5.47
C ILE A 32 -0.78 3.34 4.72
N GLN A 33 -1.46 2.46 5.46
CA GLN A 33 -2.41 1.51 4.89
C GLN A 33 -3.50 2.21 4.09
N GLN A 34 -4.20 3.15 4.70
CA GLN A 34 -5.29 3.85 4.04
C GLN A 34 -4.81 4.71 2.88
N THR A 35 -3.63 5.30 3.02
CA THR A 35 -3.03 6.10 1.96
C THR A 35 -2.74 5.24 0.72
N ILE A 36 -2.10 4.08 0.92
CA ILE A 36 -1.80 3.17 -0.19
C ILE A 36 -3.08 2.73 -0.90
N LEU A 37 -4.10 2.32 -0.13
CA LEU A 37 -5.38 1.90 -0.72
C LEU A 37 -6.03 3.02 -1.53
N LYS A 38 -5.99 4.24 -1.02
CA LYS A 38 -6.58 5.39 -1.72
C LYS A 38 -5.80 5.73 -2.99
N LEU A 39 -4.47 5.61 -2.96
CA LEU A 39 -3.65 5.86 -4.14
C LEU A 39 -3.93 4.84 -5.24
N ILE A 40 -4.17 3.58 -4.88
CA ILE A 40 -4.58 2.54 -5.83
C ILE A 40 -5.95 2.89 -6.43
N GLU A 41 -6.90 3.22 -5.58
CA GLU A 41 -8.27 3.57 -6.00
C GLU A 41 -8.28 4.72 -7.00
N LYS A 42 -7.48 5.74 -6.75
CA LYS A 42 -7.39 6.93 -7.61
C LYS A 42 -6.39 6.78 -8.75
N LYS A 43 -5.68 5.67 -8.81
CA LYS A 43 -4.67 5.38 -9.85
C LYS A 43 -3.62 6.49 -9.96
N VAL A 44 -3.06 6.87 -8.82
CA VAL A 44 -2.06 7.95 -8.74
C VAL A 44 -0.69 7.44 -9.21
N HIS A 45 -0.17 8.03 -10.27
CA HIS A 45 1.14 7.68 -10.85
C HIS A 45 2.11 8.84 -10.66
N ASP A 46 2.83 8.83 -9.56
CA ASP A 46 3.79 9.88 -9.22
C ASP A 46 5.12 9.22 -8.82
N PRO A 47 6.27 9.77 -9.27
CA PRO A 47 7.57 9.19 -8.90
C PRO A 47 7.76 9.02 -7.40
N LYS A 48 7.22 9.93 -6.58
CA LYS A 48 7.32 9.83 -5.12
C LYS A 48 6.57 8.62 -4.59
N VAL A 49 5.40 8.31 -5.18
CA VAL A 49 4.61 7.13 -4.82
C VAL A 49 5.41 5.87 -5.16
N HIS A 50 5.97 5.81 -6.36
CA HIS A 50 6.77 4.68 -6.82
C HIS A 50 7.94 4.39 -5.87
N VAL A 51 8.72 5.41 -5.53
CA VAL A 51 9.86 5.28 -4.63
C VAL A 51 9.43 4.80 -3.25
N LYS A 52 8.36 5.37 -2.71
CA LYS A 52 7.84 4.98 -1.39
C LYS A 52 7.32 3.55 -1.37
N LEU A 53 6.65 3.12 -2.41
CA LEU A 53 6.16 1.74 -2.49
C LEU A 53 7.31 0.74 -2.54
N LEU A 54 8.39 1.06 -3.27
CA LEU A 54 9.59 0.23 -3.29
C LEU A 54 10.22 0.13 -1.91
N GLU A 55 10.30 1.24 -1.20
CA GLU A 55 10.81 1.27 0.17
C GLU A 55 9.95 0.41 1.09
N TYR A 56 8.63 0.62 1.06
CA TYR A 56 7.70 -0.12 1.93
C TYR A 56 7.58 -1.60 1.58
N SER A 57 7.98 -2.02 0.37
CA SER A 57 7.96 -3.43 0.01
C SER A 57 8.83 -4.30 0.90
N ASN A 58 9.74 -3.69 1.66
CA ASN A 58 10.61 -4.37 2.62
C ASN A 58 10.03 -4.42 4.04
N TYR A 59 8.85 -3.82 4.27
CA TYR A 59 8.25 -3.72 5.60
C TYR A 59 7.46 -4.99 5.93
N MET A 60 8.18 -6.06 6.21
CA MET A 60 7.61 -7.40 6.46
C MET A 60 7.55 -7.81 7.93
N ASP A 61 8.05 -6.97 8.84
CA ASP A 61 8.01 -7.24 10.27
C ASP A 61 6.56 -7.24 10.78
N ILE A 62 6.28 -8.04 11.80
CA ILE A 62 4.93 -8.15 12.39
C ILE A 62 4.37 -6.81 12.88
N LYS A 63 5.23 -5.88 13.28
CA LYS A 63 4.80 -4.55 13.69
C LYS A 63 4.15 -3.74 12.57
N PHE A 64 4.33 -4.15 11.31
CA PHE A 64 3.73 -3.52 10.13
C PHE A 64 2.46 -4.22 9.66
N LYS A 65 1.84 -5.02 10.52
CA LYS A 65 0.61 -5.73 10.23
C LYS A 65 -0.54 -4.75 9.92
N VAL A 66 -1.29 -5.02 8.86
CA VAL A 66 -2.39 -4.16 8.42
C VAL A 66 -3.73 -4.89 8.35
N LEU A 67 -3.79 -6.03 7.67
CA LEU A 67 -5.03 -6.80 7.47
C LEU A 67 -4.72 -8.28 7.66
N GLY A 68 -5.36 -8.91 8.66
CA GLY A 68 -5.13 -10.33 8.92
C GLY A 68 -3.65 -10.61 9.09
N LEU A 69 -3.05 -11.41 8.22
CA LEU A 69 -1.63 -11.73 8.22
C LEU A 69 -0.82 -10.85 7.28
N CYS A 70 -1.47 -9.95 6.56
CA CYS A 70 -0.79 -9.03 5.65
C CYS A 70 -0.07 -7.92 6.41
N ARG A 71 1.05 -7.47 5.86
CA ARG A 71 1.85 -6.37 6.40
C ARG A 71 1.96 -5.26 5.36
N ILE A 72 2.51 -4.13 5.76
CA ILE A 72 2.72 -2.99 4.84
C ILE A 72 3.48 -3.45 3.58
N GLY A 73 4.49 -4.31 3.74
CA GLY A 73 5.25 -4.83 2.60
C GLY A 73 4.38 -5.53 1.57
N HIS A 74 3.45 -6.38 2.02
CA HIS A 74 2.54 -7.07 1.11
C HIS A 74 1.65 -6.07 0.37
N LEU A 75 1.12 -5.10 1.09
CA LEU A 75 0.24 -4.08 0.52
C LEU A 75 0.99 -3.22 -0.50
N ALA A 76 2.23 -2.84 -0.19
CA ALA A 76 3.07 -2.06 -1.11
C ALA A 76 3.36 -2.83 -2.40
N ILE A 77 3.68 -4.12 -2.30
CA ILE A 77 3.94 -4.96 -3.48
C ILE A 77 2.67 -5.09 -4.33
N TYR A 78 1.54 -5.33 -3.68
CA TYR A 78 0.24 -5.37 -4.36
C TYR A 78 -0.04 -4.05 -5.09
N ALA A 79 0.25 -2.91 -4.43
CA ALA A 79 0.07 -1.59 -5.00
C ALA A 79 0.94 -1.37 -6.24
N LEU A 80 2.18 -1.85 -6.22
CA LEU A 80 3.05 -1.76 -7.38
C LEU A 80 2.41 -2.42 -8.60
N LYS A 81 1.81 -3.59 -8.40
CA LYS A 81 1.10 -4.29 -9.47
C LYS A 81 -0.12 -3.50 -9.95
N LYS A 82 -0.95 -3.03 -9.02
CA LYS A 82 -2.19 -2.34 -9.35
C LYS A 82 -1.95 -0.99 -10.04
N LEU A 83 -0.84 -0.33 -9.73
CA LEU A 83 -0.49 0.95 -10.34
C LEU A 83 0.31 0.79 -11.64
N GLY A 84 0.55 -0.46 -12.07
CA GLY A 84 1.17 -0.71 -13.36
C GLY A 84 2.68 -0.82 -13.36
N TYR A 85 3.32 -0.83 -12.19
CA TYR A 85 4.78 -1.03 -12.08
C TYR A 85 5.09 -2.53 -12.13
N ILE A 86 4.75 -3.15 -13.24
CA ILE A 86 4.76 -4.61 -13.39
C ILE A 86 6.16 -5.21 -13.30
N GLU A 87 7.16 -4.53 -13.86
CA GLU A 87 8.53 -5.04 -13.82
C GLU A 87 9.05 -5.12 -12.39
N ASP A 88 8.83 -4.07 -11.59
CA ASP A 88 9.21 -4.07 -10.18
C ASP A 88 8.44 -5.12 -9.40
N PHE A 89 7.15 -5.23 -9.66
CA PHE A 89 6.32 -6.25 -9.02
C PHE A 89 6.87 -7.64 -9.29
N GLN A 90 7.13 -7.98 -10.55
CA GLN A 90 7.61 -9.32 -10.92
C GLN A 90 8.98 -9.62 -10.31
N GLU A 91 9.88 -8.64 -10.31
CA GLU A 91 11.22 -8.80 -9.76
C GLU A 91 11.18 -9.08 -8.26
N ILE A 92 10.34 -8.36 -7.54
CA ILE A 92 10.18 -8.55 -6.09
C ILE A 92 9.44 -9.85 -5.79
N TYR A 93 8.32 -10.09 -6.47
CA TYR A 93 7.44 -11.23 -6.23
C TYR A 93 8.15 -12.55 -6.40
N LYS A 94 8.95 -12.71 -7.45
CA LYS A 94 9.64 -13.99 -7.71
C LYS A 94 10.61 -14.38 -6.61
N LYS A 95 11.09 -13.41 -5.83
CA LYS A 95 12.04 -13.66 -4.74
C LYS A 95 11.36 -13.91 -3.40
N LEU A 96 10.04 -13.75 -3.32
CA LEU A 96 9.33 -13.90 -2.06
C LEU A 96 9.15 -15.35 -1.66
N PRO A 97 9.17 -15.64 -0.34
CA PRO A 97 8.74 -16.95 0.17
C PRO A 97 7.28 -17.22 -0.16
N SER A 98 6.88 -18.49 -0.18
CA SER A 98 5.50 -18.90 -0.48
C SER A 98 4.48 -18.21 0.40
N GLU A 99 4.78 -18.05 1.68
CA GLU A 99 3.88 -17.40 2.65
C GLU A 99 3.56 -15.97 2.25
N ASP A 100 4.58 -15.22 1.81
CA ASP A 100 4.39 -13.84 1.38
C ASP A 100 3.59 -13.76 0.09
N LYS A 101 3.86 -14.68 -0.84
CA LYS A 101 3.07 -14.75 -2.08
C LYS A 101 1.60 -15.02 -1.80
N GLU A 102 1.30 -15.88 -0.83
CA GLU A 102 -0.08 -16.17 -0.42
C GLU A 102 -0.79 -14.94 0.11
N GLN A 103 -0.08 -14.10 0.89
CA GLN A 103 -0.65 -12.87 1.41
C GLN A 103 -1.01 -11.89 0.30
N ILE A 104 -0.17 -11.79 -0.72
CA ILE A 104 -0.44 -10.91 -1.86
C ILE A 104 -1.65 -11.43 -2.65
N LEU A 105 -1.75 -12.76 -2.85
CA LEU A 105 -2.92 -13.36 -3.50
C LEU A 105 -4.19 -13.12 -2.69
N ALA A 106 -4.09 -13.14 -1.37
CA ALA A 106 -5.23 -12.84 -0.49
C ALA A 106 -5.71 -11.40 -0.69
N LEU A 107 -4.78 -10.45 -0.84
CA LEU A 107 -5.13 -9.06 -1.13
C LEU A 107 -5.84 -8.93 -2.48
N GLU A 108 -5.35 -9.64 -3.49
CA GLU A 108 -5.98 -9.63 -4.82
C GLU A 108 -7.41 -10.12 -4.76
N LYS A 109 -7.68 -11.18 -3.98
CA LYS A 109 -9.03 -11.69 -3.80
C LYS A 109 -9.91 -10.72 -3.02
N ALA A 110 -9.36 -10.11 -1.97
CA ALA A 110 -10.11 -9.19 -1.12
C ALA A 110 -10.54 -7.93 -1.87
N PHE A 111 -9.73 -7.46 -2.81
CA PHE A 111 -9.97 -6.20 -3.51
C PHE A 111 -10.27 -6.37 -5.01
N CYS A 112 -10.53 -7.59 -5.47
CA CYS A 112 -10.71 -7.85 -6.91
C CYS A 112 -11.86 -7.07 -7.54
N GLU A 113 -12.91 -6.76 -6.77
CA GLU A 113 -14.05 -6.00 -7.26
C GLU A 113 -13.94 -4.51 -6.95
N LYS A 114 -13.01 -4.13 -6.09
CA LYS A 114 -12.90 -2.76 -5.60
C LYS A 114 -11.97 -1.91 -6.47
N PHE A 115 -10.95 -2.51 -7.03
CA PHE A 115 -9.99 -1.82 -7.88
C PHE A 115 -9.98 -2.44 -9.31
#